data_d2760f5cd6a88e18adb4ba53ed89ddeb
#
_entry.id   d2760f5cd6a88e18adb4ba53ed89ddeb
#
_cell.length_a   1.000
_cell.length_b   1.000
_cell.length_c   1.000
_cell.angle_alpha   90.00
_cell.angle_beta   90.00
_cell.angle_gamma   90.00
#
_symmetry.space_group_name_H-M   'P 1'
#
loop_
_entity.id
_entity.type
_entity.pdbx_description
1 polymer ?
#
loop_
_entity_poly.entity_id
_entity_poly.type
_entity_poly.pdbx_seq_one_letter_code
_entity_poly.pdbx_strand_id
1 'polypeptide(L)'
;MFDLKSVSFVVPGEPQGKGRARIGKVGNFARMYTPAKTVAYEGLVALAAQDVMQGRDLIEGPVMIELRIVHGVPQSKSKKWKAEALAGLQPCTKKPDADNVLKAVCDALNGVVYKDDVQVTDGSFKRRWGDTPGVHVRIVPLCQ
;
A
#
# COMPACT_ATOMS: atom_id res chain seq x y z
N MET A 1 -14.09 -7.55 -20.23
CA MET A 1 -13.59 -8.89 -19.87
C MET A 1 -13.15 -8.90 -18.42
N PHE A 2 -13.60 -9.84 -17.62
CA PHE A 2 -13.15 -9.97 -16.24
C PHE A 2 -11.80 -10.67 -16.19
N ASP A 3 -10.89 -10.09 -15.43
CA ASP A 3 -9.63 -10.73 -15.11
C ASP A 3 -9.80 -11.48 -13.79
N LEU A 4 -10.20 -12.75 -13.87
CA LEU A 4 -10.45 -13.57 -12.69
C LEU A 4 -9.18 -13.94 -11.91
N LYS A 5 -8.01 -13.62 -12.47
CA LYS A 5 -6.73 -13.92 -11.83
C LYS A 5 -6.17 -12.72 -11.06
N SER A 6 -6.72 -11.53 -11.28
CA SER A 6 -6.28 -10.35 -10.52
C SER A 6 -6.71 -10.47 -9.06
N VAL A 7 -5.95 -9.82 -8.20
CA VAL A 7 -6.21 -9.75 -6.77
C VAL A 7 -6.43 -8.29 -6.43
N SER A 8 -7.59 -7.96 -5.85
CA SER A 8 -7.93 -6.58 -5.48
C SER A 8 -8.40 -6.54 -4.04
N PHE A 9 -7.90 -5.57 -3.29
CA PHE A 9 -8.30 -5.37 -1.89
C PHE A 9 -8.10 -3.92 -1.48
N VAL A 10 -8.65 -3.56 -0.33
CA VAL A 10 -8.51 -2.23 0.26
C VAL A 10 -7.89 -2.36 1.64
N VAL A 11 -6.84 -1.58 1.89
CA VAL A 11 -6.25 -1.43 3.21
C VAL A 11 -6.87 -0.18 3.84
N PRO A 12 -7.70 -0.31 4.89
CA PRO A 12 -8.37 0.85 5.47
C PRO A 12 -7.41 1.70 6.29
N GLY A 13 -7.80 2.96 6.48
CA GLY A 13 -7.07 3.91 7.31
C GLY A 13 -6.12 4.79 6.50
N GLU A 14 -5.52 5.78 7.18
CA GLU A 14 -4.57 6.67 6.53
C GLU A 14 -3.37 5.89 5.98
N PRO A 15 -2.97 6.17 4.72
CA PRO A 15 -1.82 5.50 4.13
C PRO A 15 -0.56 5.70 4.95
N GLN A 16 0.25 4.65 5.08
CA GLN A 16 1.53 4.67 5.77
C GLN A 16 2.64 4.33 4.80
N GLY A 17 3.79 4.93 5.00
CA GLY A 17 4.98 4.61 4.22
C GLY A 17 5.86 3.59 4.92
N LYS A 18 6.79 3.03 4.16
CA LYS A 18 7.84 2.17 4.72
C LYS A 18 8.77 3.02 5.58
N GLY A 19 8.78 2.75 6.87
CA GLY A 19 9.72 3.39 7.79
C GLY A 19 11.13 2.87 7.53
N ARG A 20 12.12 3.76 7.71
CA ARG A 20 13.52 3.36 7.59
C ARG A 20 13.88 2.45 8.76
N ALA A 21 14.68 1.41 8.49
CA ALA A 21 15.24 0.60 9.54
C ALA A 21 16.05 1.48 10.50
N ARG A 22 15.93 1.24 11.78
CA ARG A 22 16.62 2.00 12.84
C ARG A 22 17.64 1.11 13.50
N ILE A 23 18.68 1.75 14.06
CA ILE A 23 19.70 1.05 14.82
C ILE A 23 19.36 1.19 16.30
N GLY A 24 19.17 0.05 16.96
CA GLY A 24 19.01 -0.03 18.42
C GLY A 24 20.15 -0.81 19.02
N LYS A 25 20.26 -0.75 20.34
CA LYS A 25 21.24 -1.56 21.08
C LYS A 25 20.54 -2.65 21.85
N VAL A 26 21.09 -3.87 21.77
CA VAL A 26 20.70 -5.00 22.62
C VAL A 26 22.00 -5.42 23.32
N GLY A 27 22.11 -5.06 24.61
CA GLY A 27 23.38 -5.23 25.33
C GLY A 27 24.47 -4.34 24.70
N ASN A 28 25.59 -4.95 24.29
CA ASN A 28 26.71 -4.28 23.66
C ASN A 28 26.67 -4.31 22.13
N PHE A 29 25.58 -4.82 21.54
CA PHE A 29 25.47 -4.99 20.09
C PHE A 29 24.47 -4.00 19.49
N ALA A 30 24.85 -3.37 18.37
CA ALA A 30 23.94 -2.60 17.55
C ALA A 30 23.08 -3.56 16.72
N ARG A 31 21.80 -3.24 16.58
CA ARG A 31 20.86 -4.06 15.84
C ARG A 31 19.95 -3.21 14.99
N MET A 32 19.76 -3.61 13.72
CA MET A 32 18.79 -2.97 12.83
C MET A 32 17.39 -3.50 13.14
N TYR A 33 16.40 -2.63 13.17
CA TYR A 33 15.01 -3.04 13.36
C TYR A 33 14.06 -2.16 12.53
N THR A 34 12.91 -2.75 12.17
CA THR A 34 11.85 -2.03 11.46
C THR A 34 10.94 -1.34 12.48
N PRO A 35 10.59 -0.05 12.29
CA PRO A 35 9.70 0.65 13.21
C PRO A 35 8.36 -0.07 13.40
N ALA A 36 7.83 -0.02 14.61
CA ALA A 36 6.58 -0.71 14.96
C ALA A 36 5.39 -0.28 14.08
N LYS A 37 5.30 0.97 13.70
CA LYS A 37 4.26 1.48 12.79
C LYS A 37 4.30 0.79 11.45
N THR A 38 5.49 0.58 10.90
CA THR A 38 5.67 -0.10 9.63
C THR A 38 5.23 -1.56 9.73
N VAL A 39 5.65 -2.24 10.79
CA VAL A 39 5.26 -3.64 11.05
C VAL A 39 3.74 -3.77 11.16
N ALA A 40 3.10 -2.87 11.91
CA ALA A 40 1.65 -2.88 12.09
C ALA A 40 0.92 -2.64 10.77
N TYR A 41 1.37 -1.68 9.98
CA TYR A 41 0.75 -1.37 8.69
C TYR A 41 0.93 -2.52 7.69
N GLU A 42 2.13 -3.09 7.60
CA GLU A 42 2.37 -4.26 6.75
C GLU A 42 1.48 -5.44 7.16
N GLY A 43 1.23 -5.60 8.45
CA GLY A 43 0.30 -6.60 8.96
C GLY A 43 -1.13 -6.37 8.48
N LEU A 44 -1.59 -5.12 8.44
CA LEU A 44 -2.92 -4.78 7.90
C LEU A 44 -3.01 -5.08 6.41
N VAL A 45 -1.97 -4.74 5.66
CA VAL A 45 -1.91 -5.03 4.22
C VAL A 45 -1.99 -6.53 3.98
N ALA A 46 -1.15 -7.30 4.69
CA ALA A 46 -1.12 -8.76 4.58
C ALA A 46 -2.48 -9.37 4.92
N LEU A 47 -3.13 -8.90 5.98
CA LEU A 47 -4.43 -9.41 6.40
C LEU A 47 -5.49 -9.16 5.34
N ALA A 48 -5.55 -7.95 4.78
CA ALA A 48 -6.49 -7.60 3.73
C ALA A 48 -6.27 -8.47 2.48
N ALA A 49 -5.01 -8.72 2.12
CA ALA A 49 -4.66 -9.56 0.98
C ALA A 49 -5.02 -11.03 1.23
N GLN A 50 -4.72 -11.55 2.41
CA GLN A 50 -5.04 -12.93 2.78
C GLN A 50 -6.54 -13.20 2.68
N ASP A 51 -7.35 -12.23 3.08
CA ASP A 51 -8.80 -12.34 3.04
C ASP A 51 -9.31 -12.58 1.62
N VAL A 52 -8.77 -11.90 0.62
CA VAL A 52 -9.16 -12.06 -0.78
C VAL A 52 -8.46 -13.23 -1.48
N MET A 53 -7.30 -13.63 -1.00
CA MET A 53 -6.59 -14.80 -1.55
C MET A 53 -7.30 -16.12 -1.20
N GLN A 54 -7.82 -16.25 -0.01
CA GLN A 54 -8.62 -17.40 0.44
C GLN A 54 -8.04 -18.76 0.03
N GLY A 55 -6.76 -18.95 0.30
CA GLY A 55 -6.10 -20.21 0.00
C GLY A 55 -5.67 -20.40 -1.45
N ARG A 56 -5.80 -19.38 -2.29
CA ARG A 56 -5.24 -19.42 -3.64
C ARG A 56 -3.72 -19.58 -3.57
N ASP A 57 -3.17 -20.29 -4.55
CA ASP A 57 -1.72 -20.39 -4.68
C ASP A 57 -1.12 -19.02 -4.97
N LEU A 58 0.11 -18.81 -4.51
CA LEU A 58 0.86 -17.59 -4.80
C LEU A 58 1.01 -17.42 -6.32
N ILE A 59 0.93 -16.17 -6.77
CA ILE A 59 1.13 -15.86 -8.18
C ILE A 59 2.61 -16.09 -8.51
N GLU A 60 2.84 -16.87 -9.55
CA GLU A 60 4.16 -17.06 -10.12
C GLU A 60 4.32 -16.16 -11.35
N GLY A 61 5.55 -15.77 -11.65
CA GLY A 61 5.82 -14.91 -12.77
C GLY A 61 5.57 -13.42 -12.51
N PRO A 62 5.74 -12.60 -13.55
CA PRO A 62 5.65 -11.15 -13.40
C PRO A 62 4.23 -10.67 -13.11
N VAL A 63 4.13 -9.62 -12.31
CA VAL A 63 2.86 -8.99 -11.96
C VAL A 63 2.95 -7.49 -12.17
N MET A 64 1.78 -6.88 -12.42
CA MET A 64 1.60 -5.44 -12.39
C MET A 64 0.88 -5.06 -11.11
N ILE A 65 1.29 -3.96 -10.49
CA ILE A 65 0.60 -3.41 -9.32
C ILE A 65 -0.01 -2.05 -9.65
N GLU A 66 -1.25 -1.85 -9.23
CA GLU A 66 -1.92 -0.56 -9.32
C GLU A 66 -2.33 -0.14 -7.91
N LEU A 67 -1.99 1.09 -7.53
CA LEU A 67 -2.36 1.67 -6.25
C LEU A 67 -3.24 2.89 -6.44
N ARG A 68 -4.30 2.98 -5.64
CA ARG A 68 -5.01 4.22 -5.43
C ARG A 68 -4.85 4.60 -3.96
N ILE A 69 -4.09 5.66 -3.72
CA ILE A 69 -3.71 6.09 -2.38
C ILE A 69 -4.62 7.26 -2.00
N VAL A 70 -5.51 7.04 -1.04
CA VAL A 70 -6.50 8.03 -0.62
C VAL A 70 -6.16 8.53 0.78
N HIS A 71 -5.87 9.82 0.88
CA HIS A 71 -5.68 10.51 2.16
C HIS A 71 -6.97 11.20 2.57
N GLY A 72 -7.27 11.21 3.86
CA GLY A 72 -8.42 11.93 4.39
C GLY A 72 -8.25 13.43 4.25
N VAL A 73 -9.34 14.12 3.89
CA VAL A 73 -9.34 15.60 3.76
C VAL A 73 -9.06 16.22 5.14
N PRO A 74 -8.07 17.13 5.27
CA PRO A 74 -7.77 17.75 6.54
C PRO A 74 -8.95 18.56 7.10
N GLN A 75 -9.24 18.39 8.38
CA GLN A 75 -10.35 19.06 9.05
C GLN A 75 -10.18 20.57 9.12
N SER A 76 -8.93 21.04 9.15
CA SER A 76 -8.59 22.47 9.29
C SER A 76 -8.85 23.31 8.04
N LYS A 77 -9.12 22.68 6.92
CA LYS A 77 -9.34 23.38 5.65
C LYS A 77 -10.76 23.96 5.55
N SER A 78 -10.94 24.99 4.72
CA SER A 78 -12.24 25.58 4.45
C SER A 78 -13.19 24.62 3.74
N LYS A 79 -14.48 24.89 3.82
CA LYS A 79 -15.49 24.09 3.10
C LYS A 79 -15.23 24.07 1.59
N LYS A 80 -14.84 25.21 1.02
CA LYS A 80 -14.52 25.33 -0.40
C LYS A 80 -13.34 24.43 -0.76
N TRP A 81 -12.26 24.50 0.02
CA TRP A 81 -11.08 23.68 -0.22
C TRP A 81 -11.40 22.19 -0.13
N LYS A 82 -12.19 21.79 0.88
CA LYS A 82 -12.59 20.40 1.05
C LYS A 82 -13.42 19.89 -0.12
N ALA A 83 -14.36 20.71 -0.61
CA ALA A 83 -15.16 20.35 -1.79
C ALA A 83 -14.29 20.20 -3.03
N GLU A 84 -13.34 21.10 -3.24
CA GLU A 84 -12.39 21.01 -4.34
C GLU A 84 -11.51 19.77 -4.24
N ALA A 85 -11.05 19.44 -3.03
CA ALA A 85 -10.24 18.23 -2.79
C ALA A 85 -11.02 16.97 -3.15
N LEU A 86 -12.28 16.86 -2.72
CA LEU A 86 -13.12 15.72 -3.05
C LEU A 86 -13.46 15.63 -4.54
N ALA A 87 -13.47 16.76 -5.22
CA ALA A 87 -13.68 16.83 -6.66
C ALA A 87 -12.41 16.55 -7.48
N GLY A 88 -11.28 16.33 -6.82
CA GLY A 88 -10.01 16.08 -7.49
C GLY A 88 -9.28 17.32 -7.97
N LEU A 89 -9.72 18.52 -7.53
CA LEU A 89 -9.14 19.78 -7.95
C LEU A 89 -7.95 20.22 -7.09
N GLN A 90 -7.76 19.61 -5.94
CA GLN A 90 -6.61 19.87 -5.08
C GLN A 90 -5.63 18.69 -5.16
N PRO A 91 -4.36 18.93 -5.50
CA PRO A 91 -3.38 17.86 -5.55
C PRO A 91 -3.09 17.32 -4.16
N CYS A 92 -2.97 16.00 -4.06
CA CYS A 92 -2.68 15.34 -2.80
C CYS A 92 -1.16 15.15 -2.66
N THR A 93 -0.53 16.04 -1.91
CA THR A 93 0.92 16.04 -1.70
C THR A 93 1.30 15.70 -0.25
N LYS A 94 0.36 15.21 0.52
CA LYS A 94 0.59 14.82 1.91
C LYS A 94 1.51 13.60 2.02
N LYS A 95 2.40 13.60 3.00
CA LYS A 95 3.22 12.41 3.31
C LYS A 95 2.34 11.27 3.84
N PRO A 96 2.71 10.03 3.62
CA PRO A 96 3.89 9.54 2.91
C PRO A 96 3.77 9.71 1.40
N ASP A 97 4.90 9.72 0.70
CA ASP A 97 4.92 9.77 -0.76
C ASP A 97 4.53 8.40 -1.36
N ALA A 98 4.26 8.41 -2.67
CA ALA A 98 3.79 7.22 -3.36
C ALA A 98 4.81 6.07 -3.32
N ASP A 99 6.09 6.38 -3.46
CA ASP A 99 7.17 5.40 -3.45
C ASP A 99 7.24 4.65 -2.12
N ASN A 100 7.13 5.37 -1.01
CA ASN A 100 7.13 4.76 0.32
C ASN A 100 5.90 3.89 0.58
N VAL A 101 4.73 4.30 0.11
CA VAL A 101 3.51 3.49 0.22
C VAL A 101 3.65 2.23 -0.62
N LEU A 102 4.12 2.37 -1.85
CA LEU A 102 4.35 1.23 -2.75
C LEU A 102 5.29 0.21 -2.11
N LYS A 103 6.39 0.68 -1.52
CA LYS A 103 7.35 -0.20 -0.88
C LYS A 103 6.74 -0.97 0.29
N ALA A 104 5.98 -0.29 1.14
CA ALA A 104 5.31 -0.93 2.27
C ALA A 104 4.34 -2.02 1.80
N VAL A 105 3.55 -1.72 0.77
CA VAL A 105 2.59 -2.66 0.20
C VAL A 105 3.31 -3.86 -0.44
N CYS A 106 4.31 -3.61 -1.28
CA CYS A 106 5.02 -4.68 -1.96
C CYS A 106 5.72 -5.62 -0.98
N ASP A 107 6.35 -5.07 0.06
CA ASP A 107 7.02 -5.89 1.09
C ASP A 107 6.01 -6.75 1.86
N ALA A 108 4.85 -6.19 2.18
CA ALA A 108 3.81 -6.90 2.92
C ALA A 108 3.20 -8.07 2.14
N LEU A 109 3.22 -8.00 0.82
CA LEU A 109 2.62 -9.02 -0.04
C LEU A 109 3.54 -10.20 -0.33
N ASN A 110 4.80 -10.13 0.08
CA ASN A 110 5.75 -11.24 -0.05
C ASN A 110 5.25 -12.45 0.73
N GLY A 111 5.09 -13.58 0.03
CA GLY A 111 4.57 -14.81 0.63
C GLY A 111 3.06 -14.81 0.88
N VAL A 112 2.36 -13.78 0.46
CA VAL A 112 0.90 -13.65 0.62
C VAL A 112 0.18 -13.66 -0.73
N VAL A 113 0.63 -12.86 -1.68
CA VAL A 113 0.07 -12.78 -3.02
C VAL A 113 1.02 -13.34 -4.06
N TYR A 114 2.29 -13.02 -3.94
CA TYR A 114 3.37 -13.53 -4.80
C TYR A 114 4.50 -14.01 -3.90
N LYS A 115 5.47 -14.70 -4.48
CA LYS A 115 6.59 -15.24 -3.72
C LYS A 115 7.55 -14.14 -3.28
N ASP A 116 7.86 -13.21 -4.18
CA ASP A 116 8.83 -12.14 -3.95
C ASP A 116 8.48 -10.92 -4.79
N ASP A 117 8.67 -9.72 -4.23
CA ASP A 117 8.35 -8.46 -4.90
C ASP A 117 9.24 -8.16 -6.11
N VAL A 118 10.30 -8.94 -6.36
CA VAL A 118 11.03 -8.89 -7.63
C VAL A 118 10.14 -9.24 -8.81
N GLN A 119 9.00 -9.91 -8.57
CA GLN A 119 8.02 -10.23 -9.59
C GLN A 119 7.23 -9.00 -10.07
N VAL A 120 7.28 -7.89 -9.33
CA VAL A 120 6.58 -6.65 -9.71
C VAL A 120 7.41 -5.94 -10.78
N THR A 121 6.98 -6.07 -12.03
CA THR A 121 7.69 -5.49 -13.19
C THR A 121 7.06 -4.20 -13.69
N ASP A 122 5.79 -3.99 -13.40
CA ASP A 122 5.02 -2.84 -13.85
C ASP A 122 4.23 -2.28 -12.69
N GLY A 123 4.05 -0.97 -12.66
CA GLY A 123 3.28 -0.36 -11.59
C GLY A 123 2.77 1.01 -11.94
N SER A 124 1.65 1.37 -11.33
CA SER A 124 1.09 2.71 -11.43
C SER A 124 0.45 3.09 -10.11
N PHE A 125 0.30 4.39 -9.88
CA PHE A 125 -0.37 4.87 -8.69
C PHE A 125 -1.12 6.17 -8.99
N LYS A 126 -2.13 6.42 -8.16
CA LYS A 126 -2.84 7.70 -8.12
C LYS A 126 -2.98 8.11 -6.66
N ARG A 127 -2.75 9.37 -6.37
CA ARG A 127 -2.91 9.94 -5.03
C ARG A 127 -4.06 10.93 -5.04
N ARG A 128 -4.98 10.76 -4.11
CA ARG A 128 -6.21 11.57 -4.07
C ARG A 128 -6.62 11.86 -2.63
N TRP A 129 -7.35 12.95 -2.46
CA TRP A 129 -8.08 13.22 -1.24
C TRP A 129 -9.42 12.49 -1.29
N GLY A 130 -9.91 12.01 -0.16
CA GLY A 130 -11.22 11.36 -0.09
C GLY A 130 -11.82 11.44 1.30
N ASP A 131 -13.09 11.09 1.41
CA ASP A 131 -13.81 11.02 2.68
C ASP A 131 -13.33 9.84 3.53
N THR A 132 -13.00 8.74 2.87
CA THR A 132 -12.56 7.52 3.55
C THR A 132 -11.13 7.22 3.12
N PRO A 133 -10.15 7.46 4.00
CA PRO A 133 -8.76 7.16 3.67
C PRO A 133 -8.53 5.66 3.53
N GLY A 134 -7.62 5.30 2.67
CA GLY A 134 -7.26 3.91 2.43
C GLY A 134 -6.32 3.77 1.25
N VAL A 135 -5.83 2.56 1.07
CA VAL A 135 -5.01 2.21 -0.10
C VAL A 135 -5.71 1.06 -0.83
N HIS A 136 -6.12 1.34 -2.05
CA HIS A 136 -6.72 0.34 -2.94
C HIS A 136 -5.60 -0.31 -3.75
N VAL A 137 -5.52 -1.62 -3.68
CA VAL A 137 -4.44 -2.38 -4.31
C VAL A 137 -5.03 -3.36 -5.32
N ARG A 138 -4.43 -3.40 -6.51
CA ARG A 138 -4.77 -4.40 -7.52
C ARG A 138 -3.48 -5.01 -8.05
N ILE A 139 -3.40 -6.33 -8.00
CA ILE A 139 -2.26 -7.11 -8.52
C ILE A 139 -2.77 -7.91 -9.72
N VAL A 140 -2.11 -7.74 -10.86
CA VAL A 140 -2.50 -8.39 -12.12
C VAL A 140 -1.36 -9.27 -12.61
N PRO A 141 -1.59 -10.59 -12.74
CA PRO A 141 -0.61 -11.46 -13.39
C PRO A 141 -0.42 -11.08 -14.87
N LEU A 142 0.82 -10.97 -15.31
CA LEU A 142 1.13 -10.55 -16.67
C LEU A 142 1.42 -11.71 -17.60
N CYS A 143 1.94 -12.81 -17.06
CA CYS A 143 2.21 -14.03 -17.83
C CYS A 143 1.45 -15.19 -17.23
N GLN A 144 1.04 -16.06 -18.10
CA GLN A 144 0.29 -17.27 -17.75
C GLN A 144 1.16 -18.52 -17.92
#